data_c56bcfbd73d80fc87cb94a15378da44b
#
_entry.id   c56bcfbd73d80fc87cb94a15378da44b
#
_cell.length_a   1.000
_cell.length_b   1.000
_cell.length_c   1.000
_cell.angle_alpha   90.00
_cell.angle_beta   90.00
_cell.angle_gamma   90.00
#
_symmetry.space_group_name_H-M   'P 1'
#
loop_
_entity.id
_entity.type
_entity.pdbx_description
1 polymer ?
#
loop_
_entity_poly.entity_id
_entity_poly.type
_entity_poly.pdbx_seq_one_letter_code
_entity_poly.pdbx_strand_id
1 'polypeptide(L)'
;NITKSNYVAINATASNVEELRKIISSAKYKKSSTGVRTILFIDEIHRFNKAQQDVLMPDIEEGNPILIGATVHNPYFYLASALLSRSMVCELKPLLEADILKILSFALTDKVRGLGNFKVKADKKALVFLAKTCEGDGRRALNALEIGVVTTAKSKDGSINFDLEVAAESIQKKPVLYDKDEDAHYDTASAFIK
;
A
#
# COMPACT_ATOMS: atom_id res chain seq x y z
N ASN A 1 -11.13 -14.67 -6.44
CA ASN A 1 -10.39 -15.55 -5.53
C ASN A 1 -9.86 -16.75 -6.31
N ILE A 2 -8.64 -16.61 -6.88
CA ILE A 2 -8.06 -17.61 -7.79
C ILE A 2 -7.66 -18.88 -7.04
N THR A 3 -7.18 -18.75 -5.79
CA THR A 3 -6.61 -19.86 -5.03
C THR A 3 -7.60 -20.59 -4.11
N LYS A 4 -8.82 -20.09 -3.94
CA LYS A 4 -9.82 -20.58 -2.96
C LYS A 4 -9.27 -20.70 -1.51
N SER A 5 -8.18 -20.03 -1.20
CA SER A 5 -7.53 -20.02 0.10
C SER A 5 -8.18 -18.99 1.03
N ASN A 6 -8.10 -19.23 2.33
CA ASN A 6 -8.39 -18.21 3.33
C ASN A 6 -7.28 -17.14 3.27
N TYR A 7 -7.63 -15.85 3.33
CA TYR A 7 -6.69 -14.75 3.28
C TYR A 7 -6.76 -13.94 4.57
N VAL A 8 -5.60 -13.74 5.20
CA VAL A 8 -5.44 -12.92 6.40
C VAL A 8 -4.34 -11.92 6.11
N ALA A 9 -4.61 -10.63 6.32
CA ALA A 9 -3.63 -9.57 6.19
C ALA A 9 -3.43 -8.89 7.54
N ILE A 10 -2.18 -8.66 7.91
CA ILE A 10 -1.79 -7.94 9.11
C ILE A 10 -0.68 -6.94 8.78
N ASN A 11 -0.53 -5.93 9.62
CA ASN A 11 0.60 -5.01 9.56
C ASN A 11 1.52 -5.27 10.75
N ALA A 12 2.81 -5.47 10.50
CA ALA A 12 3.78 -5.82 11.52
C ALA A 12 3.97 -4.73 12.59
N THR A 13 3.64 -3.47 12.27
CA THR A 13 3.73 -2.37 13.24
C THR A 13 2.65 -2.43 14.33
N ALA A 14 1.50 -3.03 14.03
CA ALA A 14 0.36 -3.12 14.93
C ALA A 14 0.19 -4.52 15.57
N SER A 15 0.87 -5.53 15.03
CA SER A 15 0.67 -6.94 15.42
C SER A 15 1.66 -7.40 16.48
N ASN A 16 1.20 -8.26 17.37
CA ASN A 16 2.00 -8.85 18.43
C ASN A 16 2.10 -10.39 18.30
N VAL A 17 2.96 -11.02 19.13
CA VAL A 17 3.19 -12.47 19.13
C VAL A 17 1.91 -13.25 19.39
N GLU A 18 1.04 -12.77 20.28
CA GLU A 18 -0.20 -13.46 20.63
C GLU A 18 -1.18 -13.51 19.47
N GLU A 19 -1.31 -12.41 18.75
CA GLU A 19 -2.12 -12.34 17.52
C GLU A 19 -1.60 -13.29 16.44
N LEU A 20 -0.28 -13.33 16.22
CA LEU A 20 0.34 -14.28 15.30
C LEU A 20 0.00 -15.73 15.65
N ARG A 21 0.14 -16.10 16.93
CA ARG A 21 -0.22 -17.46 17.40
C ARG A 21 -1.68 -17.79 17.18
N LYS A 22 -2.60 -16.84 17.39
CA LYS A 22 -4.04 -17.02 17.12
C LYS A 22 -4.30 -17.26 15.63
N ILE A 23 -3.67 -16.48 14.76
CA ILE A 23 -3.80 -16.63 13.30
C ILE A 23 -3.28 -18.00 12.86
N ILE A 24 -2.11 -18.40 13.33
CA ILE A 24 -1.49 -19.69 13.01
C ILE A 24 -2.37 -20.86 13.49
N SER A 25 -2.85 -20.81 14.71
CA SER A 25 -3.75 -21.84 15.26
C SER A 25 -5.05 -21.94 14.45
N SER A 26 -5.63 -20.80 14.07
CA SER A 26 -6.81 -20.76 13.20
C SER A 26 -6.52 -21.34 11.81
N ALA A 27 -5.34 -21.06 11.24
CA ALA A 27 -4.92 -21.62 9.96
C ALA A 27 -4.76 -23.13 10.01
N LYS A 28 -4.16 -23.68 11.09
CA LYS A 28 -4.05 -25.13 11.32
C LYS A 28 -5.42 -25.79 11.44
N TYR A 29 -6.31 -25.22 12.24
CA TYR A 29 -7.67 -25.71 12.40
C TYR A 29 -8.44 -25.74 11.07
N LYS A 30 -8.38 -24.66 10.29
CA LYS A 30 -9.04 -24.60 8.97
C LYS A 30 -8.48 -25.64 8.01
N LYS A 31 -7.17 -25.82 7.96
CA LYS A 31 -6.54 -26.85 7.10
C LYS A 31 -6.99 -28.25 7.50
N SER A 32 -7.04 -28.58 8.81
CA SER A 32 -7.44 -29.90 9.28
C SER A 32 -8.94 -30.18 9.09
N SER A 33 -9.81 -29.17 9.28
CA SER A 33 -11.27 -29.34 9.23
C SER A 33 -11.84 -29.25 7.80
N THR A 34 -11.30 -28.41 6.95
CA THR A 34 -11.85 -28.12 5.61
C THR A 34 -10.88 -28.35 4.45
N GLY A 35 -9.62 -28.66 4.73
CA GLY A 35 -8.55 -28.74 3.72
C GLY A 35 -8.11 -27.39 3.15
N VAL A 36 -8.72 -26.29 3.59
CA VAL A 36 -8.45 -24.94 3.05
C VAL A 36 -7.18 -24.36 3.66
N ARG A 37 -6.21 -24.05 2.81
CA ARG A 37 -4.97 -23.37 3.24
C ARG A 37 -5.22 -21.90 3.55
N THR A 38 -4.38 -21.32 4.40
CA THR A 38 -4.40 -19.89 4.72
C THR A 38 -3.19 -19.20 4.08
N ILE A 39 -3.42 -18.07 3.43
CA ILE A 39 -2.38 -17.13 3.00
C ILE A 39 -2.33 -16.04 4.06
N LEU A 40 -1.16 -15.87 4.68
CA LEU A 40 -0.89 -14.82 5.65
C LEU A 40 -0.03 -13.75 4.95
N PHE A 41 -0.62 -12.59 4.71
CA PHE A 41 0.08 -11.42 4.20
C PHE A 41 0.51 -10.54 5.38
N ILE A 42 1.81 -10.24 5.46
CA ILE A 42 2.38 -9.38 6.49
C ILE A 42 3.00 -8.15 5.83
N ASP A 43 2.36 -7.00 6.01
CA ASP A 43 2.91 -5.71 5.58
C ASP A 43 3.96 -5.23 6.57
N GLU A 44 5.00 -4.54 6.08
CA GLU A 44 6.12 -4.01 6.86
C GLU A 44 6.82 -5.10 7.70
N ILE A 45 6.98 -6.32 7.15
CA ILE A 45 7.49 -7.50 7.89
C ILE A 45 8.86 -7.26 8.56
N HIS A 46 9.65 -6.29 8.07
CA HIS A 46 10.92 -5.89 8.67
C HIS A 46 10.78 -5.29 10.08
N ARG A 47 9.58 -4.89 10.48
CA ARG A 47 9.26 -4.41 11.83
C ARG A 47 9.15 -5.53 12.86
N PHE A 48 9.01 -6.77 12.43
CA PHE A 48 8.99 -7.89 13.37
C PHE A 48 10.35 -8.08 14.03
N ASN A 49 10.33 -8.17 15.34
CA ASN A 49 11.50 -8.55 16.11
C ASN A 49 11.78 -10.07 15.95
N LYS A 50 12.95 -10.51 16.43
CA LYS A 50 13.37 -11.91 16.31
C LYS A 50 12.35 -12.89 16.87
N ALA A 51 11.76 -12.62 18.04
CA ALA A 51 10.78 -13.52 18.66
C ALA A 51 9.50 -13.67 17.82
N GLN A 52 9.07 -12.61 17.13
CA GLN A 52 7.93 -12.67 16.22
C GLN A 52 8.26 -13.45 14.95
N GLN A 53 9.47 -13.30 14.42
CA GLN A 53 9.93 -14.09 13.27
C GLN A 53 10.06 -15.56 13.61
N ASP A 54 10.60 -15.89 14.80
CA ASP A 54 10.76 -17.28 15.27
C ASP A 54 9.41 -18.00 15.45
N VAL A 55 8.35 -17.28 15.85
CA VAL A 55 6.98 -17.85 15.94
C VAL A 55 6.43 -18.31 14.60
N LEU A 56 6.84 -17.67 13.51
CA LEU A 56 6.38 -18.03 12.16
C LEU A 56 7.07 -19.28 11.60
N MET A 57 8.28 -19.59 12.08
CA MET A 57 9.15 -20.58 11.45
C MET A 57 8.56 -21.99 11.34
N PRO A 58 8.04 -22.61 12.42
CA PRO A 58 7.56 -24.00 12.35
C PRO A 58 6.43 -24.16 11.32
N ASP A 59 5.57 -23.18 11.24
CA ASP A 59 4.36 -23.22 10.43
C ASP A 59 4.63 -22.94 8.93
N ILE A 60 5.65 -22.12 8.65
CA ILE A 60 6.14 -21.90 7.29
C ILE A 60 6.77 -23.21 6.75
N GLU A 61 7.51 -23.93 7.56
CA GLU A 61 8.09 -25.23 7.20
C GLU A 61 7.00 -26.28 6.87
N GLU A 62 5.88 -26.25 7.60
CA GLU A 62 4.70 -27.10 7.34
C GLU A 62 3.87 -26.61 6.12
N GLY A 63 4.20 -25.43 5.55
CA GLY A 63 3.49 -24.82 4.42
C GLY A 63 2.06 -24.37 4.74
N ASN A 64 1.76 -24.08 6.01
CA ASN A 64 0.48 -23.52 6.41
C ASN A 64 0.58 -22.76 7.75
N PRO A 65 0.44 -21.41 7.71
CA PRO A 65 0.04 -20.59 6.56
C PRO A 65 1.12 -20.47 5.48
N ILE A 66 0.69 -20.11 4.26
CA ILE A 66 1.60 -19.64 3.22
C ILE A 66 1.90 -18.18 3.51
N LEU A 67 3.16 -17.84 3.78
CA LEU A 67 3.58 -16.49 4.11
C LEU A 67 3.86 -15.65 2.86
N ILE A 68 3.34 -14.43 2.84
CA ILE A 68 3.73 -13.36 1.91
C ILE A 68 4.12 -12.16 2.76
N GLY A 69 5.41 -11.82 2.83
CA GLY A 69 5.91 -10.65 3.52
C GLY A 69 6.19 -9.50 2.54
N ALA A 70 5.72 -8.30 2.86
CA ALA A 70 6.07 -7.07 2.14
C ALA A 70 6.99 -6.20 2.98
N THR A 71 7.99 -5.58 2.34
CA THR A 71 8.93 -4.67 2.98
C THR A 71 9.49 -3.67 1.96
N VAL A 72 9.74 -2.45 2.41
CA VAL A 72 10.47 -1.43 1.62
C VAL A 72 11.99 -1.50 1.82
N HIS A 73 12.44 -2.25 2.83
CA HIS A 73 13.86 -2.43 3.15
C HIS A 73 14.42 -3.71 2.51
N ASN A 74 15.74 -3.76 2.37
CA ASN A 74 16.42 -4.96 1.90
C ASN A 74 16.20 -6.12 2.92
N PRO A 75 15.46 -7.18 2.56
CA PRO A 75 15.08 -8.25 3.49
C PRO A 75 16.28 -8.97 4.11
N TYR A 76 17.41 -9.01 3.44
CA TYR A 76 18.62 -9.70 3.93
C TYR A 76 19.22 -9.07 5.19
N PHE A 77 18.89 -7.80 5.50
CA PHE A 77 19.39 -7.13 6.70
C PHE A 77 18.41 -7.20 7.89
N TYR A 78 17.12 -7.43 7.61
CA TYR A 78 16.07 -7.30 8.63
C TYR A 78 15.41 -8.63 8.99
N LEU A 79 15.44 -9.60 8.09
CA LEU A 79 14.80 -10.89 8.33
C LEU A 79 15.82 -11.95 8.71
N ALA A 80 15.40 -12.88 9.57
CA ALA A 80 16.22 -14.01 9.97
C ALA A 80 16.61 -14.86 8.74
N SER A 81 17.86 -15.28 8.68
CA SER A 81 18.38 -16.10 7.58
C SER A 81 17.58 -17.39 7.38
N ALA A 82 17.06 -17.97 8.46
CA ALA A 82 16.20 -19.14 8.43
C ALA A 82 14.87 -18.88 7.68
N LEU A 83 14.28 -17.69 7.84
CA LEU A 83 13.08 -17.27 7.11
C LEU A 83 13.39 -17.06 5.62
N LEU A 84 14.49 -16.37 5.32
CA LEU A 84 14.91 -16.08 3.96
C LEU A 84 15.27 -17.35 3.17
N SER A 85 15.94 -18.32 3.80
CA SER A 85 16.31 -19.57 3.14
C SER A 85 15.11 -20.42 2.68
N ARG A 86 13.93 -20.15 3.23
CA ARG A 86 12.65 -20.79 2.89
C ARG A 86 11.70 -19.90 2.10
N SER A 87 12.15 -18.75 1.70
CA SER A 87 11.34 -17.73 1.01
C SER A 87 11.95 -17.37 -0.33
N MET A 88 11.11 -17.04 -1.29
CA MET A 88 11.53 -16.43 -2.53
C MET A 88 11.42 -14.92 -2.41
N VAL A 89 12.53 -14.23 -2.63
CA VAL A 89 12.55 -12.77 -2.65
C VAL A 89 12.19 -12.26 -4.03
N CYS A 90 11.13 -11.46 -4.12
CA CYS A 90 10.66 -10.81 -5.34
C CYS A 90 10.85 -9.30 -5.20
N GLU A 91 11.71 -8.71 -6.02
CA GLU A 91 11.89 -7.26 -6.07
C GLU A 91 10.82 -6.62 -6.95
N LEU A 92 10.09 -5.65 -6.40
CA LEU A 92 9.15 -4.83 -7.14
C LEU A 92 9.86 -3.52 -7.54
N LYS A 93 9.85 -3.22 -8.83
CA LYS A 93 10.41 -1.97 -9.37
C LYS A 93 9.38 -0.84 -9.32
N PRO A 94 9.84 0.43 -9.25
CA PRO A 94 8.95 1.58 -9.44
C PRO A 94 8.16 1.46 -10.74
N LEU A 95 6.94 1.99 -10.75
CA LEU A 95 6.10 2.01 -11.94
C LEU A 95 6.69 2.92 -13.02
N LEU A 96 6.51 2.55 -14.28
CA LEU A 96 6.86 3.42 -15.40
C LEU A 96 5.81 4.55 -15.54
N GLU A 97 6.21 5.68 -16.13
CA GLU A 97 5.28 6.80 -16.43
C GLU A 97 4.03 6.33 -17.18
N ALA A 98 4.20 5.43 -18.13
CA ALA A 98 3.08 4.86 -18.90
C ALA A 98 2.10 4.05 -18.02
N ASP A 99 2.59 3.37 -17.00
CA ASP A 99 1.74 2.61 -16.09
C ASP A 99 1.02 3.52 -15.11
N ILE A 100 1.68 4.57 -14.62
CA ILE A 100 1.00 5.61 -13.81
C ILE A 100 -0.10 6.28 -14.63
N LEU A 101 0.13 6.63 -15.90
CA LEU A 101 -0.90 7.19 -16.76
C LEU A 101 -2.12 6.27 -16.92
N LYS A 102 -1.91 4.95 -17.04
CA LYS A 102 -3.01 3.97 -17.07
C LYS A 102 -3.79 3.97 -15.76
N ILE A 103 -3.07 3.99 -14.61
CA ILE A 103 -3.68 4.02 -13.28
C ILE A 103 -4.53 5.29 -13.10
N LEU A 104 -4.01 6.46 -13.46
CA LEU A 104 -4.72 7.74 -13.38
C LEU A 104 -5.96 7.74 -14.31
N SER A 105 -5.83 7.23 -15.54
CA SER A 105 -6.93 7.14 -16.48
C SER A 105 -8.02 6.19 -15.98
N PHE A 106 -7.63 5.07 -15.37
CA PHE A 106 -8.56 4.13 -14.76
C PHE A 106 -9.29 4.76 -13.57
N ALA A 107 -8.57 5.47 -12.69
CA ALA A 107 -9.15 6.17 -11.55
C ALA A 107 -10.19 7.23 -11.97
N LEU A 108 -9.99 7.92 -13.09
CA LEU A 108 -10.95 8.88 -13.61
C LEU A 108 -12.22 8.25 -14.16
N THR A 109 -12.20 6.97 -14.55
CA THR A 109 -13.33 6.27 -15.17
C THR A 109 -14.05 5.31 -14.24
N ASP A 110 -13.36 4.75 -13.24
CA ASP A 110 -13.96 3.79 -12.29
C ASP A 110 -14.93 4.52 -11.34
N LYS A 111 -16.22 4.14 -11.43
CA LYS A 111 -17.30 4.71 -10.60
C LYS A 111 -17.40 4.12 -9.21
N VAL A 112 -16.76 2.97 -8.96
CA VAL A 112 -16.89 2.24 -7.70
C VAL A 112 -15.73 2.55 -6.77
N ARG A 113 -14.51 2.60 -7.30
CA ARG A 113 -13.27 2.76 -6.52
C ARG A 113 -12.49 4.00 -6.87
N GLY A 114 -12.94 4.77 -7.87
CA GLY A 114 -12.26 5.95 -8.38
C GLY A 114 -13.16 7.19 -8.43
N LEU A 115 -12.79 8.10 -9.30
CA LEU A 115 -13.40 9.41 -9.47
C LEU A 115 -14.45 9.47 -10.59
N GLY A 116 -14.88 8.31 -11.14
CA GLY A 116 -15.77 8.21 -12.28
C GLY A 116 -17.19 8.78 -12.05
N ASN A 117 -17.56 9.10 -10.81
CA ASN A 117 -18.80 9.80 -10.48
C ASN A 117 -18.66 11.34 -10.57
N PHE A 118 -17.43 11.86 -10.65
CA PHE A 118 -17.17 13.26 -10.90
C PHE A 118 -17.06 13.49 -12.41
N LYS A 119 -17.61 14.59 -12.90
CA LYS A 119 -17.45 15.00 -14.31
C LYS A 119 -16.10 15.68 -14.50
N VAL A 120 -15.01 14.91 -14.42
CA VAL A 120 -13.66 15.47 -14.54
C VAL A 120 -13.26 15.60 -15.99
N LYS A 121 -12.85 16.81 -16.38
CA LYS A 121 -12.19 17.12 -17.66
C LYS A 121 -10.69 17.26 -17.39
N ALA A 122 -9.97 16.14 -17.47
CA ALA A 122 -8.54 16.13 -17.22
C ALA A 122 -7.73 16.45 -18.48
N ASP A 123 -6.84 17.44 -18.39
CA ASP A 123 -5.88 17.71 -19.45
C ASP A 123 -4.82 16.61 -19.49
N LYS A 124 -4.52 16.13 -20.69
CA LYS A 124 -3.46 15.14 -20.90
C LYS A 124 -2.10 15.62 -20.37
N LYS A 125 -1.79 16.93 -20.49
CA LYS A 125 -0.55 17.50 -19.95
C LYS A 125 -0.50 17.43 -18.43
N ALA A 126 -1.62 17.62 -17.74
CA ALA A 126 -1.72 17.50 -16.29
C ALA A 126 -1.44 16.06 -15.82
N LEU A 127 -2.03 15.07 -16.49
CA LEU A 127 -1.80 13.65 -16.15
C LEU A 127 -0.34 13.22 -16.42
N VAL A 128 0.25 13.68 -17.52
CA VAL A 128 1.67 13.42 -17.82
C VAL A 128 2.58 14.08 -16.80
N PHE A 129 2.25 15.28 -16.35
CA PHE A 129 2.98 15.98 -15.29
C PHE A 129 2.96 15.19 -13.99
N LEU A 130 1.78 14.69 -13.54
CA LEU A 130 1.66 13.85 -12.36
C LEU A 130 2.51 12.57 -12.52
N ALA A 131 2.40 11.89 -13.67
CA ALA A 131 3.12 10.65 -13.92
C ALA A 131 4.65 10.80 -13.82
N LYS A 132 5.19 11.93 -14.31
CA LYS A 132 6.61 12.26 -14.23
C LYS A 132 7.04 12.62 -12.81
N THR A 133 6.30 13.51 -12.16
CA THR A 133 6.69 14.08 -10.86
C THR A 133 6.56 13.07 -9.71
N CYS A 134 5.74 12.02 -9.88
CA CYS A 134 5.58 10.98 -8.85
C CYS A 134 6.65 9.88 -8.90
N GLU A 135 7.57 9.89 -9.87
CA GLU A 135 8.78 9.04 -9.89
C GLU A 135 8.50 7.53 -9.63
N GLY A 136 7.42 7.02 -10.23
CA GLY A 136 7.04 5.61 -10.09
C GLY A 136 6.14 5.30 -8.88
N ASP A 137 5.81 6.28 -8.04
CA ASP A 137 4.87 6.12 -6.92
C ASP A 137 3.42 6.32 -7.36
N GLY A 138 2.72 5.21 -7.61
CA GLY A 138 1.30 5.23 -8.01
C GLY A 138 0.37 5.75 -6.91
N ARG A 139 0.69 5.56 -5.62
CA ARG A 139 -0.11 6.07 -4.50
C ARG A 139 -0.04 7.59 -4.45
N ARG A 140 1.17 8.14 -4.57
CA ARG A 140 1.38 9.60 -4.64
C ARG A 140 0.63 10.23 -5.81
N ALA A 141 0.66 9.57 -6.99
CA ALA A 141 -0.04 10.04 -8.18
C ALA A 141 -1.57 10.04 -8.00
N LEU A 142 -2.14 8.97 -7.42
CA LEU A 142 -3.57 8.88 -7.14
C LEU A 142 -4.02 9.90 -6.10
N ASN A 143 -3.26 10.08 -5.02
CA ASN A 143 -3.54 11.08 -4.00
C ASN A 143 -3.54 12.50 -4.57
N ALA A 144 -2.55 12.84 -5.42
CA ALA A 144 -2.51 14.14 -6.06
C ALA A 144 -3.70 14.37 -7.00
N LEU A 145 -4.10 13.35 -7.78
CA LEU A 145 -5.28 13.42 -8.63
C LEU A 145 -6.55 13.64 -7.80
N GLU A 146 -6.74 12.87 -6.72
CA GLU A 146 -7.90 12.97 -5.84
C GLU A 146 -7.99 14.35 -5.18
N ILE A 147 -6.88 14.84 -4.60
CA ILE A 147 -6.81 16.16 -4.00
C ILE A 147 -7.20 17.22 -5.02
N GLY A 148 -6.61 17.22 -6.22
CA GLY A 148 -6.90 18.21 -7.24
C GLY A 148 -8.36 18.18 -7.70
N VAL A 149 -8.96 16.99 -7.83
CA VAL A 149 -10.38 16.86 -8.20
C VAL A 149 -11.31 17.34 -7.09
N VAL A 150 -11.03 17.00 -5.83
CA VAL A 150 -11.91 17.35 -4.70
C VAL A 150 -11.80 18.83 -4.31
N THR A 151 -10.62 19.44 -4.47
CA THR A 151 -10.41 20.84 -4.09
C THR A 151 -10.74 21.85 -5.19
N THR A 152 -10.88 21.41 -6.45
CA THR A 152 -11.21 22.30 -7.56
C THR A 152 -12.70 22.58 -7.63
N ALA A 153 -13.07 23.86 -7.74
CA ALA A 153 -14.43 24.28 -7.88
C ALA A 153 -15.07 23.74 -9.18
N LYS A 154 -16.34 23.34 -9.09
CA LYS A 154 -17.11 22.91 -10.27
C LYS A 154 -17.40 24.09 -11.17
N SER A 155 -17.23 23.90 -12.48
CA SER A 155 -17.65 24.83 -13.50
C SER A 155 -19.19 24.95 -13.57
N LYS A 156 -19.71 25.93 -14.31
CA LYS A 156 -21.16 26.15 -14.46
C LYS A 156 -21.92 24.94 -15.02
N ASP A 157 -21.26 24.11 -15.81
CA ASP A 157 -21.80 22.84 -16.36
C ASP A 157 -21.66 21.64 -15.40
N GLY A 158 -21.19 21.88 -14.17
CA GLY A 158 -20.96 20.85 -13.14
C GLY A 158 -19.70 20.01 -13.38
N SER A 159 -18.87 20.34 -14.38
CA SER A 159 -17.59 19.65 -14.62
C SER A 159 -16.48 20.25 -13.75
N ILE A 160 -15.45 19.44 -13.52
CA ILE A 160 -14.22 19.83 -12.81
C ILE A 160 -13.10 19.85 -13.85
N ASN A 161 -12.46 20.99 -14.03
CA ASN A 161 -11.32 21.13 -14.93
C ASN A 161 -10.05 20.77 -14.15
N PHE A 162 -9.39 19.70 -14.56
CA PHE A 162 -8.11 19.27 -13.99
C PHE A 162 -7.00 19.59 -14.99
N ASP A 163 -6.45 20.79 -14.87
CA ASP A 163 -5.37 21.31 -15.71
C ASP A 163 -3.99 21.19 -15.04
N LEU A 164 -2.96 21.71 -15.71
CA LEU A 164 -1.59 21.62 -15.23
C LEU A 164 -1.36 22.40 -13.93
N GLU A 165 -2.06 23.51 -13.73
CA GLU A 165 -1.93 24.35 -12.55
C GLU A 165 -2.50 23.59 -11.32
N VAL A 166 -3.70 23.03 -11.46
CA VAL A 166 -4.31 22.16 -10.45
C VAL A 166 -3.42 20.96 -10.12
N ALA A 167 -2.84 20.31 -11.13
CA ALA A 167 -1.93 19.19 -10.93
C ALA A 167 -0.68 19.59 -10.15
N ALA A 168 -0.08 20.72 -10.46
CA ALA A 168 1.10 21.24 -9.79
C ALA A 168 0.80 21.60 -8.32
N GLU A 169 -0.32 22.26 -8.06
CA GLU A 169 -0.76 22.58 -6.69
C GLU A 169 -1.07 21.32 -5.87
N SER A 170 -1.71 20.32 -6.47
CA SER A 170 -2.12 19.10 -5.76
C SER A 170 -0.95 18.24 -5.29
N ILE A 171 0.18 18.27 -6.01
CA ILE A 171 1.41 17.57 -5.58
C ILE A 171 2.10 18.30 -4.43
N GLN A 172 2.06 19.63 -4.40
CA GLN A 172 2.70 20.45 -3.37
C GLN A 172 1.90 20.47 -2.07
N LYS A 173 0.58 20.36 -2.15
CA LYS A 173 -0.27 20.22 -0.98
C LYS A 173 -0.04 18.81 -0.40
N LYS A 174 0.79 18.69 0.66
CA LYS A 174 0.74 17.50 1.50
C LYS A 174 -0.71 17.33 1.92
N PRO A 175 -1.31 16.12 1.80
CA PRO A 175 -2.60 15.89 2.41
C PRO A 175 -2.45 16.26 3.88
N VAL A 176 -3.25 17.19 4.36
CA VAL A 176 -3.44 17.40 5.80
C VAL A 176 -4.26 16.20 6.25
N LEU A 177 -3.59 15.07 6.33
CA LEU A 177 -4.10 13.93 7.08
C LEU A 177 -4.11 14.41 8.51
N TYR A 178 -5.31 14.65 9.03
CA TYR A 178 -5.57 14.64 10.45
C TYR A 178 -5.36 13.19 10.90
N ASP A 179 -4.11 12.78 10.91
CA ASP A 179 -3.75 11.55 11.59
C ASP A 179 -3.72 11.87 13.08
N LYS A 180 -4.60 11.21 13.83
CA LYS A 180 -4.69 11.35 15.27
C LYS A 180 -3.52 10.70 16.01
N ASP A 181 -2.53 10.20 15.29
CA ASP A 181 -1.39 9.50 15.86
C ASP A 181 -0.10 10.34 15.78
N GLU A 182 0.57 10.42 16.92
CA GLU A 182 1.60 11.37 17.34
C GLU A 182 2.90 11.42 16.48
N ASP A 183 3.07 10.59 15.46
CA ASP A 183 4.32 10.52 14.67
C ASP A 183 4.53 11.75 13.75
N ALA A 184 3.48 12.48 13.37
CA ALA A 184 3.59 13.67 12.54
C ALA A 184 4.25 14.88 13.25
N HIS A 185 4.30 14.88 14.59
CA HIS A 185 4.91 15.95 15.36
C HIS A 185 6.44 15.93 15.35
N TYR A 186 7.06 14.76 15.18
CA TYR A 186 8.53 14.63 15.17
C TYR A 186 9.15 15.10 13.85
N ASP A 187 8.52 14.85 12.72
CA ASP A 187 9.02 15.29 11.41
C ASP A 187 8.93 16.80 11.22
N THR A 188 7.89 17.43 11.77
CA THR A 188 7.71 18.89 11.70
C THR A 188 8.70 19.63 12.62
N ALA A 189 9.01 19.07 13.79
CA ALA A 189 9.99 19.64 14.72
C ALA A 189 11.43 19.54 14.18
N SER A 190 11.79 18.46 13.50
CA SER A 190 13.11 18.27 12.88
C SER A 190 13.40 19.24 11.74
N ALA A 191 12.37 19.73 11.04
CA ALA A 191 12.51 20.72 9.96
C ALA A 191 12.78 22.15 10.48
N PHE A 192 12.47 22.43 11.75
CA PHE A 192 12.66 23.76 12.37
C PHE A 192 14.01 23.93 13.10
N ILE A 193 14.80 22.85 13.26
CA ILE A 193 16.06 22.86 14.02
C ILE A 193 17.31 22.83 13.12
N LYS A 194 17.15 23.09 11.82
CA LYS A 194 18.30 23.25 10.91
C LYS A 194 18.50 24.70 10.53
#